data_ce650d46f16e55a481930bb217435853
#
_entry.id   ce650d46f16e55a481930bb217435853
#
_cell.length_a   1.000
_cell.length_b   1.000
_cell.length_c   1.000
_cell.angle_alpha   90.00
_cell.angle_beta   90.00
_cell.angle_gamma   90.00
#
_symmetry.space_group_name_H-M   'P 1'
#
loop_
_entity.id
_entity.type
_entity.pdbx_description
1 polymer ?
#
loop_
_entity_poly.entity_id
_entity_poly.type
_entity_poly.pdbx_seq_one_letter_code
_entity_poly.pdbx_strand_id
1 'polypeptide(L)'
;MRRAQQPFSVVAALAAVALTAAACATIMHGSSQEIGIASQPTGAKIRVDNRDLGVTPLTAKLSRKDVHTISISMAGYQPYELTTTRHTSGWVWGNIVFGGLIGLAVDAITGGLYAINPEQVQGQLAKQGSSARLENGALYVILVPRPDPSWPLIGQLEPVR
;
A
#
# COMPACT_ATOMS: atom_id res chain seq x y z
N MET A 1 -40.87 43.64 -27.20
CA MET A 1 -40.73 42.89 -25.96
C MET A 1 -39.87 41.65 -26.22
N ARG A 2 -38.54 41.72 -26.01
CA ARG A 2 -37.63 40.55 -26.09
C ARG A 2 -37.46 39.99 -24.70
N ARG A 3 -37.98 38.80 -24.47
CA ARG A 3 -37.93 38.09 -23.20
C ARG A 3 -36.48 37.68 -22.90
N ALA A 4 -36.03 38.07 -21.73
CA ALA A 4 -34.76 37.64 -21.13
C ALA A 4 -34.88 36.13 -20.73
N GLN A 5 -34.61 35.22 -21.69
CA GLN A 5 -34.57 33.77 -21.43
C GLN A 5 -33.16 33.19 -21.44
N GLN A 6 -32.14 34.03 -21.43
CA GLN A 6 -30.75 33.60 -21.58
C GLN A 6 -29.99 33.15 -20.33
N PRO A 7 -30.31 33.50 -19.09
CA PRO A 7 -29.47 33.06 -17.97
C PRO A 7 -29.63 31.57 -17.62
N PHE A 8 -30.80 30.98 -17.87
CA PHE A 8 -31.07 29.59 -17.47
C PHE A 8 -30.34 28.56 -18.34
N SER A 9 -30.21 28.80 -19.64
CA SER A 9 -29.49 27.91 -20.56
C SER A 9 -28.01 27.94 -20.37
N VAL A 10 -27.42 29.09 -20.04
CA VAL A 10 -25.98 29.23 -19.76
C VAL A 10 -25.61 28.55 -18.45
N VAL A 11 -26.45 28.70 -17.41
CA VAL A 11 -26.24 28.03 -16.11
C VAL A 11 -26.38 26.51 -16.27
N ALA A 12 -27.36 26.03 -17.03
CA ALA A 12 -27.52 24.61 -17.30
C ALA A 12 -26.38 24.02 -18.11
N ALA A 13 -25.84 24.75 -19.09
CA ALA A 13 -24.66 24.35 -19.87
C ALA A 13 -23.40 24.30 -19.02
N LEU A 14 -23.16 25.29 -18.16
CA LEU A 14 -22.05 25.31 -17.22
C LEU A 14 -22.14 24.18 -16.19
N ALA A 15 -23.33 23.89 -15.68
CA ALA A 15 -23.55 22.75 -14.78
C ALA A 15 -23.29 21.40 -15.47
N ALA A 16 -23.69 21.24 -16.73
CA ALA A 16 -23.43 20.03 -17.50
C ALA A 16 -21.93 19.83 -17.77
N VAL A 17 -21.21 20.89 -18.10
CA VAL A 17 -19.74 20.86 -18.28
C VAL A 17 -19.03 20.56 -16.97
N ALA A 18 -19.47 21.11 -15.85
CA ALA A 18 -18.90 20.83 -14.54
C ALA A 18 -19.14 19.37 -14.10
N LEU A 19 -20.32 18.80 -14.41
CA LEU A 19 -20.64 17.40 -14.12
C LEU A 19 -19.80 16.42 -14.97
N THR A 20 -19.54 16.74 -16.24
CA THR A 20 -18.67 15.91 -17.10
C THR A 20 -17.20 15.99 -16.70
N ALA A 21 -16.72 17.14 -16.29
CA ALA A 21 -15.36 17.32 -15.79
C ALA A 21 -15.11 16.57 -14.45
N ALA A 22 -16.11 16.56 -13.55
CA ALA A 22 -16.04 15.81 -12.30
C ALA A 22 -16.01 14.29 -12.53
N ALA A 23 -16.72 13.77 -13.55
CA ALA A 23 -16.70 12.35 -13.88
C ALA A 23 -15.33 11.87 -14.37
N CYS A 24 -14.54 12.71 -15.05
CA CYS A 24 -13.19 12.35 -15.51
C CYS A 24 -12.15 12.26 -14.39
N ALA A 25 -12.29 13.04 -13.31
CA ALA A 25 -11.32 13.04 -12.20
C ALA A 25 -11.37 11.73 -11.40
N THR A 26 -12.55 11.16 -11.20
CA THR A 26 -12.72 9.90 -10.45
C THR A 26 -12.18 8.68 -11.20
N ILE A 27 -12.09 8.74 -12.54
CA ILE A 27 -11.59 7.64 -13.39
C ILE A 27 -10.06 7.55 -13.34
N MET A 28 -9.34 8.65 -13.10
CA MET A 28 -7.88 8.70 -13.23
C MET A 28 -7.13 8.11 -12.04
N HIS A 29 -7.65 8.12 -10.83
CA HIS A 29 -6.94 7.67 -9.62
C HIS A 29 -7.57 6.46 -8.92
N GLY A 30 -8.84 6.17 -9.15
CA GLY A 30 -9.55 5.03 -8.55
C GLY A 30 -9.50 4.97 -7.01
N SER A 31 -10.36 4.17 -6.43
CA SER A 31 -10.41 3.91 -4.97
C SER A 31 -9.42 2.84 -4.50
N SER A 32 -8.66 2.24 -5.42
CA SER A 32 -7.73 1.15 -5.15
C SER A 32 -6.37 1.38 -5.80
N GLN A 33 -5.36 0.75 -5.24
CA GLN A 33 -3.97 0.79 -5.71
C GLN A 33 -3.44 -0.63 -5.87
N GLU A 34 -2.65 -0.84 -6.90
CA GLU A 34 -1.93 -2.09 -7.11
C GLU A 34 -0.63 -2.06 -6.32
N ILE A 35 -0.42 -3.10 -5.52
CA ILE A 35 0.77 -3.30 -4.70
C ILE A 35 1.45 -4.58 -5.18
N GLY A 36 2.70 -4.47 -5.62
CA GLY A 36 3.53 -5.61 -5.97
C GLY A 36 4.04 -6.30 -4.70
N ILE A 37 3.84 -7.62 -4.59
CA ILE A 37 4.28 -8.41 -3.44
C ILE A 37 5.19 -9.52 -3.94
N ALA A 38 6.44 -9.49 -3.51
CA ALA A 38 7.44 -10.50 -3.80
C ALA A 38 8.10 -11.01 -2.52
N SER A 39 8.73 -12.17 -2.58
CA SER A 39 9.51 -12.70 -1.47
C SER A 39 10.76 -13.45 -1.95
N GLN A 40 11.71 -13.57 -1.04
CA GLN A 40 12.88 -14.42 -1.17
C GLN A 40 12.89 -15.40 0.01
N PRO A 41 12.74 -16.73 -0.25
CA PRO A 41 12.47 -17.37 -1.53
C PRO A 41 11.07 -17.06 -2.09
N THR A 42 10.87 -17.28 -3.39
CA THR A 42 9.59 -17.14 -4.07
C THR A 42 8.65 -18.30 -3.75
N GLY A 43 7.35 -18.15 -4.04
CA GLY A 43 6.35 -19.18 -3.78
C GLY A 43 5.80 -19.17 -2.35
N ALA A 44 6.06 -18.13 -1.57
CA ALA A 44 5.49 -17.95 -0.25
C ALA A 44 4.02 -17.54 -0.31
N LYS A 45 3.21 -18.04 0.60
CA LYS A 45 1.79 -17.70 0.73
C LYS A 45 1.62 -16.25 1.17
N ILE A 46 0.72 -15.53 0.50
CA ILE A 46 0.37 -14.16 0.79
C ILE A 46 -1.02 -14.12 1.41
N ARG A 47 -1.12 -13.45 2.55
CA ARG A 47 -2.39 -13.07 3.18
C ARG A 47 -2.44 -11.56 3.36
N VAL A 48 -3.57 -10.97 3.02
CA VAL A 48 -3.84 -9.56 3.27
C VAL A 48 -5.12 -9.47 4.07
N ASP A 49 -5.08 -8.78 5.20
CA ASP A 49 -6.20 -8.61 6.15
C ASP A 49 -6.86 -9.96 6.48
N ASN A 50 -6.05 -10.98 6.74
CA ASN A 50 -6.47 -12.36 7.01
C ASN A 50 -7.14 -13.11 5.84
N ARG A 51 -7.08 -12.58 4.60
CA ARG A 51 -7.57 -13.25 3.40
C ARG A 51 -6.40 -13.79 2.59
N ASP A 52 -6.47 -15.04 2.18
CA ASP A 52 -5.48 -15.64 1.31
C ASP A 52 -5.64 -15.07 -0.12
N LEU A 53 -4.56 -14.52 -0.67
CA LEU A 53 -4.56 -13.97 -2.03
C LEU A 53 -3.83 -14.85 -3.05
N GLY A 54 -2.89 -15.69 -2.60
CA GLY A 54 -2.10 -16.54 -3.46
C GLY A 54 -0.67 -16.69 -2.98
N VAL A 55 0.26 -16.78 -3.92
CA VAL A 55 1.70 -16.97 -3.64
C VAL A 55 2.53 -15.90 -4.34
N THR A 56 3.73 -15.63 -3.79
CA THR A 56 4.68 -14.68 -4.37
C THR A 56 5.34 -15.21 -5.65
N PRO A 57 5.60 -14.36 -6.67
CA PRO A 57 5.24 -12.94 -6.75
C PRO A 57 3.77 -12.74 -7.19
N LEU A 58 3.10 -11.72 -6.65
CA LEU A 58 1.72 -11.38 -6.96
C LEU A 58 1.52 -9.86 -6.91
N THR A 59 0.64 -9.34 -7.76
CA THR A 59 0.14 -7.97 -7.64
C THR A 59 -1.26 -8.00 -7.03
N ALA A 60 -1.42 -7.32 -5.88
CA ALA A 60 -2.67 -7.22 -5.16
C ALA A 60 -3.30 -5.84 -5.35
N LYS A 61 -4.61 -5.81 -5.63
CA LYS A 61 -5.37 -4.56 -5.72
C LYS A 61 -6.01 -4.26 -4.38
N LEU A 62 -5.50 -3.24 -3.67
CA LEU A 62 -5.89 -2.90 -2.31
C LEU A 62 -6.62 -1.55 -2.27
N SER A 63 -7.55 -1.39 -1.32
CA SER A 63 -8.29 -0.15 -1.12
C SER A 63 -7.34 0.95 -0.61
N ARG A 64 -7.33 2.12 -1.25
CA ARG A 64 -6.54 3.26 -0.81
C ARG A 64 -7.04 3.88 0.51
N LYS A 65 -8.29 3.61 0.84
CA LYS A 65 -8.95 4.15 2.03
C LYS A 65 -8.48 3.49 3.31
N ASP A 66 -8.07 2.21 3.22
CA ASP A 66 -7.80 1.37 4.36
C ASP A 66 -6.29 1.18 4.56
N VAL A 67 -5.92 0.80 5.77
CA VAL A 67 -4.59 0.31 6.12
C VAL A 67 -4.65 -1.20 6.06
N HIS A 68 -3.69 -1.84 5.40
CA HIS A 68 -3.66 -3.27 5.16
C HIS A 68 -2.51 -3.93 5.88
N THR A 69 -2.75 -5.11 6.43
CA THR A 69 -1.70 -5.96 6.98
C THR A 69 -1.39 -7.07 5.99
N ILE A 70 -0.17 -7.09 5.48
CA ILE A 70 0.33 -8.07 4.54
C ILE A 70 1.20 -9.06 5.30
N SER A 71 0.85 -10.34 5.27
CA SER A 71 1.62 -11.44 5.86
C SER A 71 2.08 -12.37 4.75
N ILE A 72 3.39 -12.64 4.73
CA ILE A 72 4.02 -13.55 3.78
C ILE A 72 4.61 -14.72 4.57
N SER A 73 4.19 -15.94 4.28
CA SER A 73 4.58 -17.13 5.04
C SER A 73 4.97 -18.31 4.15
N MET A 74 5.96 -19.07 4.58
CA MET A 74 6.42 -20.28 3.91
C MET A 74 6.85 -21.31 4.96
N ALA A 75 6.58 -22.59 4.70
CA ALA A 75 6.97 -23.67 5.59
C ALA A 75 8.50 -23.69 5.81
N GLY A 76 8.94 -23.76 7.06
CA GLY A 76 10.36 -23.73 7.43
C GLY A 76 10.99 -22.34 7.46
N TYR A 77 10.19 -21.29 7.30
CA TYR A 77 10.63 -19.90 7.37
C TYR A 77 9.82 -19.12 8.41
N GLN A 78 10.42 -18.07 8.93
CA GLN A 78 9.72 -17.12 9.79
C GLN A 78 8.76 -16.28 8.93
N PRO A 79 7.52 -16.03 9.37
CA PRO A 79 6.60 -15.19 8.65
C PRO A 79 7.11 -13.74 8.60
N TYR A 80 6.91 -13.09 7.48
CA TYR A 80 7.17 -11.66 7.31
C TYR A 80 5.84 -10.93 7.35
N GLU A 81 5.73 -9.93 8.21
CA GLU A 81 4.52 -9.11 8.34
C GLU A 81 4.85 -7.64 8.13
N LEU A 82 4.02 -6.98 7.35
CA LEU A 82 4.10 -5.55 7.08
C LEU A 82 2.71 -4.94 7.16
N THR A 83 2.61 -3.85 7.90
CA THR A 83 1.41 -3.00 7.88
C THR A 83 1.66 -1.82 6.96
N THR A 84 0.79 -1.64 5.96
CA THR A 84 0.88 -0.51 5.04
C THR A 84 0.54 0.79 5.76
N THR A 85 1.08 1.89 5.27
CA THR A 85 0.70 3.23 5.70
C THR A 85 -0.03 3.94 4.57
N ARG A 86 -0.92 4.86 4.92
CA ARG A 86 -1.57 5.73 3.93
C ARG A 86 -1.10 7.17 4.13
N HIS A 87 -0.95 7.87 3.05
CA HIS A 87 -0.65 9.30 3.05
C HIS A 87 -1.55 10.01 2.04
N THR A 88 -1.72 11.29 2.22
CA THR A 88 -2.49 12.10 1.27
C THR A 88 -1.71 12.23 -0.03
N SER A 89 -2.34 11.83 -1.13
CA SER A 89 -1.76 11.96 -2.46
C SER A 89 -1.53 13.44 -2.82
N GLY A 90 -0.43 13.76 -3.47
CA GLY A 90 -0.14 15.12 -3.97
C GLY A 90 -1.19 15.66 -4.94
N TRP A 91 -2.01 14.80 -5.52
CA TRP A 91 -3.14 15.13 -6.41
C TRP A 91 -4.25 15.95 -5.72
N VAL A 92 -4.29 15.97 -4.40
CA VAL A 92 -5.23 16.80 -3.61
C VAL A 92 -5.18 18.25 -4.04
N TRP A 93 -4.00 18.78 -4.29
CA TRP A 93 -3.81 20.16 -4.73
C TRP A 93 -4.41 20.42 -6.12
N GLY A 94 -4.32 19.46 -7.03
CA GLY A 94 -4.98 19.53 -8.34
C GLY A 94 -6.49 19.54 -8.22
N ASN A 95 -7.05 18.71 -7.33
CA ASN A 95 -8.49 18.64 -7.10
C ASN A 95 -9.08 19.90 -6.45
N ILE A 96 -8.34 20.58 -5.58
CA ILE A 96 -8.77 21.86 -5.00
C ILE A 96 -8.95 22.91 -6.10
N VAL A 97 -8.07 22.92 -7.09
CA VAL A 97 -8.09 23.90 -8.18
C VAL A 97 -9.19 23.58 -9.22
N PHE A 98 -9.38 22.32 -9.57
CA PHE A 98 -10.25 21.89 -10.66
C PHE A 98 -11.59 21.30 -10.19
N GLY A 99 -11.62 20.63 -9.05
CA GLY A 99 -12.81 19.92 -8.52
C GLY A 99 -13.53 20.64 -7.37
N GLY A 100 -12.90 21.66 -6.80
CA GLY A 100 -13.42 22.40 -5.65
C GLY A 100 -13.70 21.50 -4.44
N LEU A 101 -14.50 22.01 -3.49
CA LEU A 101 -14.85 21.29 -2.25
C LEU A 101 -15.68 20.03 -2.50
N ILE A 102 -16.46 19.98 -3.58
CA ILE A 102 -17.30 18.82 -3.91
C ILE A 102 -16.44 17.65 -4.40
N GLY A 103 -15.47 17.92 -5.29
CA GLY A 103 -14.51 16.92 -5.75
C GLY A 103 -13.66 16.36 -4.61
N LEU A 104 -13.20 17.24 -3.72
CA LEU A 104 -12.45 16.86 -2.53
C LEU A 104 -13.25 15.94 -1.60
N ALA A 105 -14.54 16.25 -1.37
CA ALA A 105 -15.41 15.41 -0.55
C ALA A 105 -15.65 14.03 -1.16
N VAL A 106 -15.88 13.95 -2.47
CA VAL A 106 -16.04 12.68 -3.18
C VAL A 106 -14.77 11.83 -3.09
N ASP A 107 -13.59 12.42 -3.32
CA ASP A 107 -12.31 11.71 -3.26
C ASP A 107 -11.95 11.27 -1.83
N ALA A 108 -12.36 12.02 -0.81
CA ALA A 108 -12.21 11.60 0.60
C ALA A 108 -13.07 10.36 0.90
N ILE A 109 -14.30 10.34 0.41
CA ILE A 109 -15.24 9.24 0.65
C ILE A 109 -14.84 7.99 -0.15
N THR A 110 -14.40 8.16 -1.39
CA THR A 110 -14.00 7.05 -2.27
C THR A 110 -12.59 6.52 -2.01
N GLY A 111 -11.73 7.31 -1.36
CA GLY A 111 -10.32 6.96 -1.11
C GLY A 111 -9.34 7.51 -2.16
N GLY A 112 -9.82 8.22 -3.17
CA GLY A 112 -8.99 8.82 -4.22
C GLY A 112 -7.96 9.84 -3.72
N LEU A 113 -8.17 10.39 -2.51
CA LEU A 113 -7.22 11.30 -1.85
C LEU A 113 -5.98 10.59 -1.31
N TYR A 114 -6.01 9.29 -1.12
CA TYR A 114 -4.97 8.55 -0.40
C TYR A 114 -4.11 7.73 -1.34
N ALA A 115 -2.86 7.54 -0.95
CA ALA A 115 -1.96 6.57 -1.53
C ALA A 115 -1.41 5.67 -0.41
N ILE A 116 -1.20 4.40 -0.76
CA ILE A 116 -0.68 3.38 0.15
C ILE A 116 0.83 3.26 -0.06
N ASN A 117 1.57 3.21 1.03
CA ASN A 117 2.98 2.86 1.04
C ASN A 117 3.24 1.57 1.83
N PRO A 118 4.21 0.77 1.40
CA PRO A 118 4.97 0.87 0.15
C PRO A 118 4.17 0.36 -1.08
N GLU A 119 4.52 0.84 -2.27
CA GLU A 119 3.93 0.35 -3.54
C GLU A 119 4.43 -1.05 -3.92
N GLN A 120 5.60 -1.42 -3.39
CA GLN A 120 6.19 -2.75 -3.58
C GLN A 120 6.66 -3.30 -2.23
N VAL A 121 6.26 -4.53 -1.95
CA VAL A 121 6.65 -5.27 -0.76
C VAL A 121 7.58 -6.39 -1.16
N GLN A 122 8.79 -6.41 -0.59
CA GLN A 122 9.76 -7.48 -0.78
C GLN A 122 10.05 -8.13 0.57
N GLY A 123 9.40 -9.27 0.84
CA GLY A 123 9.61 -10.04 2.05
C GLY A 123 10.86 -10.91 1.93
N GLN A 124 11.86 -10.66 2.77
CA GLN A 124 12.98 -11.59 2.93
C GLN A 124 12.64 -12.55 4.08
N LEU A 125 12.37 -13.80 3.73
CA LEU A 125 12.00 -14.81 4.71
C LEU A 125 13.26 -15.47 5.28
N ALA A 126 13.47 -15.33 6.58
CA ALA A 126 14.54 -16.02 7.28
C ALA A 126 14.13 -17.49 7.57
N LYS A 127 15.04 -18.44 7.38
CA LYS A 127 14.78 -19.84 7.80
C LYS A 127 14.45 -19.89 9.29
N GLN A 128 13.48 -20.71 9.62
CA GLN A 128 13.11 -20.94 11.01
C GLN A 128 14.32 -21.52 11.76
N GLY A 129 14.70 -20.89 12.89
CA GLY A 129 15.92 -21.24 13.63
C GLY A 129 17.17 -20.43 13.27
N SER A 130 17.12 -19.55 12.26
CA SER A 130 18.25 -18.63 12.04
C SER A 130 18.26 -17.51 13.07
N SER A 131 19.40 -17.30 13.71
CA SER A 131 19.59 -16.26 14.72
C SER A 131 19.99 -14.89 14.14
N ALA A 132 20.08 -14.79 12.82
CA ALA A 132 20.46 -13.56 12.14
C ALA A 132 19.57 -13.29 10.92
N ARG A 133 19.21 -12.02 10.70
CA ARG A 133 18.41 -11.55 9.57
C ARG A 133 19.03 -10.27 9.01
N LEU A 134 19.17 -10.21 7.69
CA LEU A 134 19.56 -8.99 6.98
C LEU A 134 18.29 -8.29 6.46
N GLU A 135 18.08 -7.06 6.88
CA GLU A 135 16.92 -6.27 6.45
C GLU A 135 17.36 -4.82 6.21
N ASN A 136 17.05 -4.28 5.03
CA ASN A 136 17.41 -2.91 4.64
C ASN A 136 18.91 -2.57 4.82
N GLY A 137 19.80 -3.55 4.59
CA GLY A 137 21.23 -3.38 4.78
C GLY A 137 21.70 -3.44 6.23
N ALA A 138 20.80 -3.65 7.19
CA ALA A 138 21.13 -3.86 8.60
C ALA A 138 21.04 -5.34 8.97
N LEU A 139 22.06 -5.84 9.68
CA LEU A 139 22.08 -7.20 10.20
C LEU A 139 21.45 -7.22 11.59
N TYR A 140 20.27 -7.86 11.69
CA TYR A 140 19.62 -8.11 12.97
C TYR A 140 20.06 -9.46 13.50
N VAL A 141 20.66 -9.50 14.69
CA VAL A 141 21.10 -10.72 15.38
C VAL A 141 20.28 -10.89 16.64
N ILE A 142 19.63 -12.03 16.79
CA ILE A 142 18.91 -12.36 18.02
C ILE A 142 19.88 -13.08 18.97
N LEU A 143 20.18 -12.43 20.07
CA LEU A 143 20.99 -13.00 21.14
C LEU A 143 20.09 -13.74 22.11
N VAL A 144 20.26 -15.05 22.23
CA VAL A 144 19.50 -15.87 23.18
C VAL A 144 20.45 -16.36 24.29
N PRO A 145 20.08 -16.25 25.57
CA PRO A 145 20.92 -16.68 26.68
C PRO A 145 21.22 -18.19 26.69
N ARG A 146 20.33 -18.98 26.07
CA ARG A 146 20.49 -20.43 25.94
C ARG A 146 20.12 -20.84 24.52
N PRO A 147 21.09 -20.87 23.60
CA PRO A 147 20.83 -21.30 22.23
C PRO A 147 20.50 -22.80 22.21
N ASP A 148 19.64 -23.20 21.26
CA ASP A 148 19.37 -24.60 21.02
C ASP A 148 20.64 -25.29 20.50
N PRO A 149 21.06 -26.43 21.08
CA PRO A 149 22.26 -27.13 20.64
C PRO A 149 22.27 -27.59 19.19
N SER A 150 21.09 -27.68 18.56
CA SER A 150 20.94 -28.04 17.14
C SER A 150 21.21 -26.87 16.18
N TRP A 151 21.31 -25.65 16.68
CA TRP A 151 21.56 -24.48 15.84
C TRP A 151 23.00 -24.46 15.32
N PRO A 152 23.21 -24.20 14.02
CA PRO A 152 24.56 -24.06 13.49
C PRO A 152 25.23 -22.81 14.06
N LEU A 153 26.49 -22.96 14.49
CA LEU A 153 27.31 -21.84 14.93
C LEU A 153 27.65 -20.96 13.70
N ILE A 154 27.22 -19.72 13.70
CA ILE A 154 27.47 -18.77 12.60
C ILE A 154 28.67 -17.87 12.84
N GLY A 155 29.25 -17.87 14.06
CA GLY A 155 30.41 -17.10 14.44
C GLY A 155 30.51 -16.90 15.95
N GLN A 156 31.62 -16.41 16.40
CA GLN A 156 31.87 -16.01 17.79
C GLN A 156 32.29 -14.53 17.78
N LEU A 157 31.77 -13.77 18.72
CA LEU A 157 32.20 -12.39 18.95
C LEU A 157 33.47 -12.46 19.78
N GLU A 158 34.60 -11.94 19.25
CA GLU A 158 35.82 -11.79 20.04
C GLU A 158 35.70 -10.53 20.92
N PRO A 159 36.07 -10.62 22.20
CA PRO A 159 36.12 -9.45 23.07
C PRO A 159 37.15 -8.45 22.57
N VAL A 160 36.76 -7.21 22.40
CA VAL A 160 37.69 -6.11 22.13
C VAL A 160 38.55 -5.91 23.36
N ARG A 161 39.89 -6.07 23.23
CA ARG A 161 40.86 -5.79 24.27
C ARG A 161 41.16 -4.30 24.38
#